data_5bb85f492a945438ff2767d4801066ec
#
_entry.id   5bb85f492a945438ff2767d4801066ec
#
_cell.length_a   1.000
_cell.length_b   1.000
_cell.length_c   1.000
_cell.angle_alpha   90.00
_cell.angle_beta   90.00
_cell.angle_gamma   90.00
#
_symmetry.space_group_name_H-M   'P 1'
#
loop_
_entity.id
_entity.type
_entity.pdbx_description
1 polymer ?
#
loop_
_entity_poly.entity_id
_entity_poly.type
_entity_poly.pdbx_seq_one_letter_code
_entity_poly.pdbx_strand_id
1 'polypeptide(L)'
;MGIVGAGPAGLTLGRLLERAGIESVILESRSREYCEHRIRAGVIEQRNVELLREVGLADRLDREGIVHGGIYLQFDGERHHIALRELTGRSIVIYGQTEIVKDLIAARLESGLPLEFERDVTEVDPEHGVIRWQGGELECDVIAGCDGFHGVSRASIPDGTVRTVERDYPFGWLGILAEVEPSMDELVYTHHERGFALLSLRSPQLSRYYLQVAHDEDVADWPDGRIWDELRRRTALDGWTLHDGPVLEKGVTGMRSFVASPMQHGRLYLAGDAAHIVPPTGAKGLNLALADVRLLAEGIVNGGLEHYSRDCVRRVWRAEHFSWWMTSMLHRLPGDDPFDLELQRTQLRYVTTSEVAAGSLAENYVGLDLV
;
A
#
# COMPACT_ATOMS: atom_id res chain seq x y z
N MET A 1 -23.63 11.22 1.77
CA MET A 1 -22.17 11.43 1.58
C MET A 1 -21.75 11.01 0.18
N GLY A 2 -20.85 11.76 -0.49
CA GLY A 2 -20.25 11.38 -1.77
C GLY A 2 -18.84 10.83 -1.61
N ILE A 3 -18.54 9.72 -2.29
CA ILE A 3 -17.22 9.09 -2.28
C ILE A 3 -16.72 9.03 -3.72
N VAL A 4 -15.58 9.64 -4.00
CA VAL A 4 -14.96 9.66 -5.33
C VAL A 4 -13.85 8.61 -5.35
N GLY A 5 -14.05 7.55 -6.15
CA GLY A 5 -13.15 6.41 -6.31
C GLY A 5 -13.59 5.14 -5.59
N ALA A 6 -13.65 4.01 -6.31
CA ALA A 6 -13.92 2.67 -5.82
C ALA A 6 -12.64 1.83 -5.61
N GLY A 7 -11.58 2.48 -5.16
CA GLY A 7 -10.40 1.79 -4.63
C GLY A 7 -10.65 1.25 -3.22
N PRO A 8 -9.65 0.60 -2.59
CA PRO A 8 -9.82 0.02 -1.25
C PRO A 8 -10.24 1.07 -0.20
N ALA A 9 -9.77 2.32 -0.30
CA ALA A 9 -10.17 3.41 0.59
C ALA A 9 -11.67 3.71 0.47
N GLY A 10 -12.14 4.07 -0.73
CA GLY A 10 -13.53 4.49 -0.94
C GLY A 10 -14.54 3.37 -0.66
N LEU A 11 -14.25 2.15 -1.09
CA LEU A 11 -15.09 0.99 -0.84
C LEU A 11 -15.17 0.64 0.66
N THR A 12 -14.04 0.68 1.38
CA THR A 12 -14.02 0.43 2.84
C THR A 12 -14.77 1.52 3.59
N LEU A 13 -14.61 2.80 3.19
CA LEU A 13 -15.39 3.89 3.75
C LEU A 13 -16.89 3.67 3.55
N GLY A 14 -17.28 3.35 2.32
CA GLY A 14 -18.69 3.04 2.00
C GLY A 14 -19.26 1.93 2.88
N ARG A 15 -18.46 0.89 3.17
CA ARG A 15 -18.86 -0.21 4.05
C ARG A 15 -18.98 0.21 5.52
N LEU A 16 -18.03 1.03 6.01
CA LEU A 16 -18.08 1.57 7.37
C LEU A 16 -19.33 2.45 7.59
N LEU A 17 -19.64 3.32 6.63
CA LEU A 17 -20.81 4.19 6.67
C LEU A 17 -22.11 3.40 6.60
N GLU A 18 -22.19 2.39 5.75
CA GLU A 18 -23.33 1.46 5.67
C GLU A 18 -23.62 0.83 7.04
N ARG A 19 -22.59 0.31 7.71
CA ARG A 19 -22.74 -0.28 9.04
C ARG A 19 -23.19 0.72 10.12
N ALA A 20 -22.86 2.00 9.91
CA ALA A 20 -23.31 3.10 10.77
C ALA A 20 -24.70 3.66 10.38
N GLY A 21 -25.34 3.13 9.33
CA GLY A 21 -26.63 3.62 8.84
C GLY A 21 -26.56 4.97 8.12
N ILE A 22 -25.39 5.34 7.59
CA ILE A 22 -25.17 6.60 6.87
C ILE A 22 -25.21 6.34 5.36
N GLU A 23 -26.08 7.07 4.68
CA GLU A 23 -26.22 6.98 3.22
C GLU A 23 -24.96 7.50 2.51
N SER A 24 -24.50 6.76 1.51
CA SER A 24 -23.36 7.13 0.68
C SER A 24 -23.49 6.66 -0.75
N VAL A 25 -22.96 7.45 -1.68
CA VAL A 25 -22.82 7.11 -3.10
C VAL A 25 -21.35 7.03 -3.45
N ILE A 26 -20.94 5.95 -4.11
CA ILE A 26 -19.56 5.77 -4.59
C ILE A 26 -19.56 5.95 -6.10
N LEU A 27 -18.71 6.84 -6.60
CA LEU A 27 -18.52 7.14 -8.02
C LEU A 27 -17.12 6.70 -8.44
N GLU A 28 -17.03 5.85 -9.48
CA GLU A 28 -15.78 5.31 -10.00
C GLU A 28 -15.66 5.58 -11.51
N SER A 29 -14.53 6.13 -11.92
CA SER A 29 -14.27 6.46 -13.34
C SER A 29 -14.07 5.23 -14.23
N ARG A 30 -13.60 4.12 -13.66
CA ARG A 30 -13.29 2.88 -14.37
C ARG A 30 -14.46 1.91 -14.37
N SER A 31 -14.37 0.90 -15.24
CA SER A 31 -15.29 -0.21 -15.23
C SER A 31 -15.08 -1.10 -13.98
N ARG A 32 -16.13 -1.83 -13.61
CA ARG A 32 -16.05 -2.85 -12.56
C ARG A 32 -14.94 -3.87 -12.82
N GLU A 33 -14.87 -4.37 -14.04
CA GLU A 33 -13.87 -5.35 -14.45
C GLU A 33 -12.44 -4.83 -14.24
N TYR A 34 -12.17 -3.57 -14.59
CA TYR A 34 -10.87 -2.95 -14.32
C TYR A 34 -10.53 -2.92 -12.84
N CYS A 35 -11.47 -2.52 -11.99
CA CYS A 35 -11.27 -2.45 -10.54
C CYS A 35 -10.98 -3.83 -9.94
N GLU A 36 -11.70 -4.86 -10.38
CA GLU A 36 -11.58 -6.24 -9.90
C GLU A 36 -10.33 -6.97 -10.41
N HIS A 37 -9.64 -6.45 -11.44
CA HIS A 37 -8.44 -7.08 -12.02
C HIS A 37 -7.16 -6.27 -11.83
N ARG A 38 -7.23 -5.08 -11.26
CA ARG A 38 -6.05 -4.24 -11.05
C ARG A 38 -5.13 -4.83 -9.99
N ILE A 39 -4.00 -5.39 -10.42
CA ILE A 39 -3.03 -6.05 -9.54
C ILE A 39 -2.27 -5.01 -8.72
N ARG A 40 -2.23 -5.25 -7.40
CA ARG A 40 -1.52 -4.44 -6.40
C ARG A 40 -0.90 -5.36 -5.34
N ALA A 41 -0.04 -4.78 -4.48
CA ALA A 41 0.47 -5.47 -3.30
C ALA A 41 -0.68 -5.89 -2.35
N GLY A 42 -0.38 -6.73 -1.37
CA GLY A 42 -1.40 -7.24 -0.46
C GLY A 42 -0.78 -7.67 0.87
N VAL A 43 0.03 -6.79 1.49
CA VAL A 43 0.47 -6.98 2.88
C VAL A 43 -0.46 -6.18 3.77
N ILE A 44 -1.18 -6.87 4.66
CA ILE A 44 -2.18 -6.27 5.53
C ILE A 44 -1.69 -6.34 6.97
N GLU A 45 -1.65 -5.19 7.64
CA GLU A 45 -1.40 -5.10 9.08
C GLU A 45 -2.55 -5.72 9.87
N GLN A 46 -2.25 -6.31 11.01
CA GLN A 46 -3.25 -7.00 11.83
C GLN A 46 -4.49 -6.14 12.15
N ARG A 47 -4.31 -4.84 12.42
CA ARG A 47 -5.43 -3.93 12.69
C ARG A 47 -6.39 -3.77 11.51
N ASN A 48 -5.86 -3.80 10.29
CA ASN A 48 -6.69 -3.71 9.11
C ASN A 48 -7.37 -5.06 8.79
N VAL A 49 -6.77 -6.18 9.20
CA VAL A 49 -7.46 -7.48 9.22
C VAL A 49 -8.63 -7.44 10.21
N GLU A 50 -8.41 -6.89 11.40
CA GLU A 50 -9.45 -6.71 12.42
C GLU A 50 -10.57 -5.78 11.90
N LEU A 51 -10.22 -4.68 11.24
CA LEU A 51 -11.19 -3.78 10.59
C LEU A 51 -12.05 -4.53 9.57
N LEU A 52 -11.44 -5.35 8.70
CA LEU A 52 -12.20 -6.15 7.73
C LEU A 52 -13.11 -7.19 8.40
N ARG A 53 -12.70 -7.77 9.54
CA ARG A 53 -13.57 -8.61 10.37
C ARG A 53 -14.73 -7.84 11.00
N GLU A 54 -14.46 -6.67 11.58
CA GLU A 54 -15.47 -5.78 12.16
C GLU A 54 -16.56 -5.41 11.15
N VAL A 55 -16.19 -5.19 9.89
CA VAL A 55 -17.16 -4.87 8.83
C VAL A 55 -17.76 -6.09 8.12
N GLY A 56 -17.41 -7.31 8.55
CA GLY A 56 -17.97 -8.56 8.04
C GLY A 56 -17.45 -8.94 6.65
N LEU A 57 -16.19 -8.65 6.34
CA LEU A 57 -15.57 -8.90 5.03
C LEU A 57 -14.26 -9.70 5.14
N ALA A 58 -14.10 -10.49 6.19
CA ALA A 58 -12.89 -11.25 6.41
C ALA A 58 -13.03 -12.75 6.14
N ASP A 59 -14.18 -13.27 5.81
CA ASP A 59 -14.39 -14.73 5.64
C ASP A 59 -13.44 -15.35 4.62
N ARG A 60 -13.23 -14.68 3.48
CA ARG A 60 -12.31 -15.14 2.45
C ARG A 60 -10.86 -14.85 2.84
N LEU A 61 -10.59 -13.70 3.42
CA LEU A 61 -9.27 -13.35 3.96
C LEU A 61 -8.82 -14.34 5.03
N ASP A 62 -9.69 -14.73 5.95
CA ASP A 62 -9.37 -15.69 7.03
C ASP A 62 -9.13 -17.11 6.50
N ARG A 63 -9.72 -17.47 5.37
CA ARG A 63 -9.56 -18.78 4.73
C ARG A 63 -8.36 -18.84 3.78
N GLU A 64 -8.08 -17.77 3.05
CA GLU A 64 -7.12 -17.74 1.94
C GLU A 64 -5.88 -16.89 2.24
N GLY A 65 -5.94 -16.01 3.23
CA GLY A 65 -4.83 -15.16 3.64
C GLY A 65 -3.68 -15.96 4.23
N ILE A 66 -2.45 -15.61 3.87
CA ILE A 66 -1.24 -16.26 4.37
C ILE A 66 -0.69 -15.43 5.53
N VAL A 67 -0.72 -15.99 6.74
CA VAL A 67 -0.24 -15.30 7.93
C VAL A 67 1.27 -15.42 8.02
N HIS A 68 1.97 -14.28 8.09
CA HIS A 68 3.40 -14.23 8.35
C HIS A 68 3.68 -13.81 9.78
N GLY A 69 4.42 -14.64 10.51
CA GLY A 69 4.90 -14.35 11.84
C GLY A 69 6.18 -13.51 11.84
N GLY A 70 6.83 -13.38 10.68
CA GLY A 70 8.07 -12.66 10.49
C GLY A 70 8.30 -12.22 9.06
N ILE A 71 9.51 -11.73 8.84
CA ILE A 71 10.09 -11.45 7.52
C ILE A 71 11.57 -11.83 7.56
N TYR A 72 12.18 -12.02 6.41
CA TYR A 72 13.62 -12.23 6.31
C TYR A 72 14.32 -11.00 5.73
N LEU A 73 15.48 -10.66 6.31
CA LEU A 73 16.46 -9.74 5.73
C LEU A 73 17.64 -10.57 5.26
N GLN A 74 18.01 -10.44 3.97
CA GLN A 74 19.14 -11.16 3.38
C GLN A 74 20.20 -10.20 2.88
N PHE A 75 21.45 -10.38 3.30
CA PHE A 75 22.62 -9.59 2.88
C PHE A 75 23.91 -10.36 3.20
N ASP A 76 25.01 -10.02 2.56
CA ASP A 76 26.33 -10.62 2.76
C ASP A 76 26.33 -12.18 2.70
N GLY A 77 25.41 -12.80 1.93
CA GLY A 77 25.31 -14.27 1.82
C GLY A 77 24.62 -14.94 3.01
N GLU A 78 24.00 -14.18 3.90
CA GLU A 78 23.27 -14.68 5.06
C GLU A 78 21.80 -14.22 5.03
N ARG A 79 20.90 -15.01 5.65
CA ARG A 79 19.47 -14.71 5.77
C ARG A 79 19.07 -14.72 7.24
N HIS A 80 18.53 -13.60 7.70
CA HIS A 80 18.18 -13.36 9.09
C HIS A 80 16.66 -13.21 9.23
N HIS A 81 16.06 -13.96 10.14
CA HIS A 81 14.64 -13.86 10.45
C HIS A 81 14.37 -12.75 11.46
N ILE A 82 13.43 -11.88 11.15
CA ILE A 82 12.87 -10.89 12.08
C ILE A 82 11.51 -11.40 12.53
N ALA A 83 11.44 -11.93 13.73
CA ALA A 83 10.27 -12.61 14.30
C ALA A 83 9.21 -11.60 14.78
N LEU A 84 8.44 -11.03 13.85
CA LEU A 84 7.45 -9.97 14.13
C LEU A 84 6.49 -10.37 15.26
N ARG A 85 5.98 -11.60 15.21
CA ARG A 85 5.01 -12.09 16.22
C ARG A 85 5.63 -12.21 17.60
N GLU A 86 6.85 -12.69 17.69
CA GLU A 86 7.54 -12.85 18.97
C GLU A 86 7.89 -11.50 19.60
N LEU A 87 8.33 -10.54 18.74
CA LEU A 87 8.74 -9.22 19.18
C LEU A 87 7.58 -8.29 19.54
N THR A 88 6.38 -8.47 18.92
CA THR A 88 5.29 -7.50 19.03
C THR A 88 3.94 -8.09 19.47
N GLY A 89 3.83 -9.42 19.51
CA GLY A 89 2.54 -10.12 19.68
C GLY A 89 1.62 -10.07 18.45
N ARG A 90 2.09 -9.48 17.31
CA ARG A 90 1.29 -9.24 16.10
C ARG A 90 1.91 -9.88 14.87
N SER A 91 1.09 -10.10 13.87
CA SER A 91 1.45 -10.66 12.57
C SER A 91 1.01 -9.74 11.45
N ILE A 92 1.45 -10.05 10.24
CA ILE A 92 0.87 -9.51 9.02
C ILE A 92 0.16 -10.63 8.25
N VAL A 93 -0.73 -10.26 7.34
CA VAL A 93 -1.40 -11.21 6.46
C VAL A 93 -1.13 -10.82 5.02
N ILE A 94 -0.72 -11.80 4.22
CA ILE A 94 -0.63 -11.64 2.77
C ILE A 94 -1.99 -12.03 2.19
N TYR A 95 -2.69 -11.03 1.67
CA TYR A 95 -3.94 -11.20 0.93
C TYR A 95 -4.03 -10.10 -0.12
N GLY A 96 -4.18 -10.47 -1.38
CA GLY A 96 -4.09 -9.53 -2.49
C GLY A 96 -5.07 -8.36 -2.34
N GLN A 97 -4.61 -7.12 -2.54
CA GLN A 97 -5.49 -5.94 -2.52
C GLN A 97 -6.64 -6.09 -3.52
N THR A 98 -6.40 -6.76 -4.66
CA THR A 98 -7.42 -7.09 -5.66
C THR A 98 -8.55 -7.91 -5.06
N GLU A 99 -8.23 -8.86 -4.19
CA GLU A 99 -9.22 -9.72 -3.55
C GLU A 99 -10.07 -8.94 -2.52
N ILE A 100 -9.44 -8.03 -1.77
CA ILE A 100 -10.16 -7.11 -0.87
C ILE A 100 -11.14 -6.24 -1.66
N VAL A 101 -10.72 -5.71 -2.81
CA VAL A 101 -11.58 -4.87 -3.67
C VAL A 101 -12.76 -5.69 -4.20
N LYS A 102 -12.55 -6.93 -4.65
CA LYS A 102 -13.63 -7.83 -5.08
C LYS A 102 -14.64 -8.08 -3.96
N ASP A 103 -14.16 -8.38 -2.75
CA ASP A 103 -15.03 -8.64 -1.60
C ASP A 103 -15.86 -7.41 -1.22
N LEU A 104 -15.24 -6.23 -1.23
CA LEU A 104 -15.90 -4.95 -0.95
C LEU A 104 -16.92 -4.58 -2.03
N ILE A 105 -16.61 -4.76 -3.32
CA ILE A 105 -17.55 -4.54 -4.43
C ILE A 105 -18.74 -5.48 -4.31
N ALA A 106 -18.49 -6.77 -4.08
CA ALA A 106 -19.56 -7.75 -3.94
C ALA A 106 -20.52 -7.39 -2.80
N ALA A 107 -19.99 -7.06 -1.63
CA ALA A 107 -20.78 -6.66 -0.46
C ALA A 107 -21.60 -5.37 -0.73
N ARG A 108 -21.00 -4.38 -1.40
CA ARG A 108 -21.70 -3.13 -1.74
C ARG A 108 -22.85 -3.34 -2.71
N LEU A 109 -22.65 -4.20 -3.72
CA LEU A 109 -23.71 -4.55 -4.69
C LEU A 109 -24.80 -5.40 -4.05
N GLU A 110 -24.46 -6.33 -3.16
CA GLU A 110 -25.42 -7.15 -2.42
C GLU A 110 -26.32 -6.29 -1.51
N SER A 111 -25.77 -5.26 -0.90
CA SER A 111 -26.52 -4.32 -0.06
C SER A 111 -27.48 -3.42 -0.85
N GLY A 112 -27.35 -3.36 -2.18
CA GLY A 112 -28.16 -2.50 -3.06
C GLY A 112 -27.84 -1.01 -2.94
N LEU A 113 -26.76 -0.64 -2.24
CA LEU A 113 -26.35 0.75 -2.08
C LEU A 113 -25.62 1.26 -3.33
N PRO A 114 -25.75 2.57 -3.66
CA PRO A 114 -25.19 3.13 -4.88
C PRO A 114 -23.68 2.95 -5.01
N LEU A 115 -23.27 2.24 -6.06
CA LEU A 115 -21.89 2.11 -6.55
C LEU A 115 -21.96 2.25 -8.07
N GLU A 116 -21.56 3.40 -8.58
CA GLU A 116 -21.67 3.74 -9.98
C GLU A 116 -20.30 3.71 -10.64
N PHE A 117 -20.09 2.75 -11.53
CA PHE A 117 -18.90 2.65 -12.38
C PHE A 117 -19.05 3.51 -13.64
N GLU A 118 -17.92 3.82 -14.27
CA GLU A 118 -17.85 4.65 -15.49
C GLU A 118 -18.49 6.04 -15.28
N ARG A 119 -18.34 6.55 -14.05
CA ARG A 119 -18.68 7.92 -13.65
C ARG A 119 -17.40 8.71 -13.43
N ASP A 120 -16.92 9.31 -14.50
CA ASP A 120 -15.70 10.12 -14.47
C ASP A 120 -16.01 11.49 -13.85
N VAL A 121 -15.69 11.64 -12.58
CA VAL A 121 -15.86 12.90 -11.84
C VAL A 121 -14.87 13.92 -12.43
N THR A 122 -15.41 15.04 -12.88
CA THR A 122 -14.64 16.11 -13.52
C THR A 122 -14.41 17.32 -12.63
N GLU A 123 -15.23 17.48 -11.60
CA GLU A 123 -15.15 18.60 -10.67
C GLU A 123 -15.68 18.21 -9.29
N VAL A 124 -15.04 18.74 -8.27
CA VAL A 124 -15.52 18.71 -6.87
C VAL A 124 -15.56 20.15 -6.36
N ASP A 125 -16.67 20.56 -5.80
CA ASP A 125 -16.81 21.85 -5.10
C ASP A 125 -16.77 21.61 -3.59
N PRO A 126 -15.62 21.85 -2.93
CA PRO A 126 -15.48 21.60 -1.50
C PRO A 126 -16.32 22.54 -0.61
N GLU A 127 -16.61 23.74 -1.08
CA GLU A 127 -17.35 24.75 -0.30
C GLU A 127 -18.83 24.44 -0.25
N HIS A 128 -19.40 24.06 -1.39
CA HIS A 128 -20.84 23.78 -1.50
C HIS A 128 -21.18 22.30 -1.35
N GLY A 129 -20.17 21.41 -1.39
CA GLY A 129 -20.37 19.98 -1.24
C GLY A 129 -20.96 19.32 -2.49
N VAL A 130 -20.53 19.75 -3.69
CA VAL A 130 -21.05 19.23 -4.95
C VAL A 130 -19.96 18.44 -5.70
N ILE A 131 -20.37 17.28 -6.21
CA ILE A 131 -19.56 16.45 -7.11
C ILE A 131 -20.20 16.47 -8.49
N ARG A 132 -19.44 16.76 -9.56
CA ARG A 132 -19.95 16.80 -10.93
C ARG A 132 -19.23 15.82 -11.84
N TRP A 133 -20.00 15.20 -12.73
CA TRP A 133 -19.51 14.35 -13.81
C TRP A 133 -20.31 14.60 -15.09
N GLN A 134 -19.88 14.05 -16.21
CA GLN A 134 -20.62 14.20 -17.45
C GLN A 134 -22.05 13.60 -17.31
N GLY A 135 -23.05 14.46 -17.33
CA GLY A 135 -24.48 14.08 -17.30
C GLY A 135 -25.10 14.04 -15.90
N GLY A 136 -24.41 14.52 -14.84
CA GLY A 136 -25.02 14.59 -13.52
C GLY A 136 -24.19 15.33 -12.48
N GLU A 137 -24.83 15.58 -11.35
CA GLU A 137 -24.20 16.10 -10.15
C GLU A 137 -24.80 15.46 -8.89
N LEU A 138 -24.08 15.52 -7.79
CA LEU A 138 -24.47 15.02 -6.48
C LEU A 138 -24.14 16.05 -5.41
N GLU A 139 -25.14 16.47 -4.66
CA GLU A 139 -24.95 17.32 -3.47
C GLU A 139 -24.71 16.43 -2.23
N CYS A 140 -23.74 16.81 -1.41
CA CYS A 140 -23.29 16.03 -0.25
C CYS A 140 -22.96 16.95 0.93
N ASP A 141 -23.25 16.49 2.14
CA ASP A 141 -22.75 17.15 3.35
C ASP A 141 -21.24 16.95 3.54
N VAL A 142 -20.74 15.80 3.12
CA VAL A 142 -19.33 15.43 3.19
C VAL A 142 -18.93 14.71 1.89
N ILE A 143 -17.74 15.03 1.37
CA ILE A 143 -17.11 14.40 0.21
C ILE A 143 -15.82 13.72 0.64
N ALA A 144 -15.63 12.47 0.26
CA ALA A 144 -14.37 11.77 0.41
C ALA A 144 -13.67 11.62 -0.95
N GLY A 145 -12.51 12.23 -1.12
CA GLY A 145 -11.62 12.07 -2.25
C GLY A 145 -10.74 10.82 -2.05
N CYS A 146 -11.15 9.72 -2.65
CA CYS A 146 -10.45 8.42 -2.65
C CYS A 146 -10.00 8.02 -4.06
N ASP A 147 -9.84 8.99 -4.96
CA ASP A 147 -9.63 8.87 -6.40
C ASP A 147 -8.16 8.71 -6.81
N GLY A 148 -7.29 8.51 -5.83
CA GLY A 148 -5.88 8.24 -6.05
C GLY A 148 -5.06 9.48 -6.39
N PHE A 149 -3.79 9.27 -6.72
CA PHE A 149 -2.84 10.38 -6.91
C PHE A 149 -3.20 11.33 -8.05
N HIS A 150 -3.76 10.79 -9.13
CA HIS A 150 -4.14 11.55 -10.33
C HIS A 150 -5.61 11.95 -10.36
N GLY A 151 -6.35 11.75 -9.26
CA GLY A 151 -7.73 12.12 -9.16
C GLY A 151 -7.96 13.62 -9.09
N VAL A 152 -9.21 14.05 -9.32
CA VAL A 152 -9.61 15.45 -9.34
C VAL A 152 -9.80 16.05 -7.95
N SER A 153 -10.07 15.22 -6.95
CA SER A 153 -10.44 15.69 -5.60
C SER A 153 -9.38 16.62 -5.00
N ARG A 154 -8.10 16.24 -5.03
CA ARG A 154 -7.03 17.10 -4.51
C ARG A 154 -6.87 18.37 -5.35
N ALA A 155 -7.00 18.27 -6.68
CA ALA A 155 -6.88 19.40 -7.59
C ALA A 155 -8.03 20.41 -7.46
N SER A 156 -9.16 20.01 -6.85
CA SER A 156 -10.31 20.88 -6.60
C SER A 156 -10.15 21.76 -5.35
N ILE A 157 -9.09 21.53 -4.57
CA ILE A 157 -8.77 22.39 -3.42
C ILE A 157 -8.06 23.65 -3.92
N PRO A 158 -8.46 24.85 -3.48
CA PRO A 158 -7.85 26.09 -3.94
C PRO A 158 -6.34 26.14 -3.71
N ASP A 159 -5.62 26.73 -4.67
CA ASP A 159 -4.17 26.88 -4.62
C ASP A 159 -3.73 27.56 -3.32
N GLY A 160 -2.62 27.06 -2.76
CA GLY A 160 -2.04 27.56 -1.51
C GLY A 160 -2.73 27.09 -0.22
N THR A 161 -3.86 26.39 -0.31
CA THR A 161 -4.55 25.82 0.87
C THR A 161 -3.85 24.56 1.37
N VAL A 162 -3.42 23.70 0.45
CA VAL A 162 -2.73 22.45 0.77
C VAL A 162 -1.25 22.58 0.39
N ARG A 163 -0.38 22.32 1.36
CA ARG A 163 1.05 22.18 1.13
C ARG A 163 1.34 20.74 0.73
N THR A 164 2.07 20.55 -0.37
CA THR A 164 2.60 19.24 -0.78
C THR A 164 4.07 19.13 -0.45
N VAL A 165 4.49 17.96 0.02
CA VAL A 165 5.90 17.58 0.20
C VAL A 165 6.11 16.29 -0.57
N GLU A 166 7.08 16.29 -1.49
CA GLU A 166 7.31 15.15 -2.35
C GLU A 166 8.79 14.85 -2.55
N ARG A 167 9.08 13.59 -2.88
CA ARG A 167 10.40 13.12 -3.27
C ARG A 167 10.25 12.02 -4.28
N ASP A 168 10.85 12.17 -5.44
CA ASP A 168 11.05 11.09 -6.39
C ASP A 168 12.37 10.37 -6.08
N TYR A 169 12.36 9.05 -6.17
CA TYR A 169 13.56 8.23 -6.01
C TYR A 169 14.16 7.92 -7.38
N PRO A 170 15.50 7.89 -7.50
CA PRO A 170 16.18 7.70 -8.81
C PRO A 170 16.16 6.24 -9.27
N PHE A 171 15.24 5.44 -8.78
CA PHE A 171 15.05 4.04 -9.16
C PHE A 171 13.59 3.64 -9.05
N GLY A 172 13.26 2.52 -9.67
CA GLY A 172 11.97 1.87 -9.59
C GLY A 172 12.08 0.39 -9.21
N TRP A 173 10.93 -0.25 -9.15
CA TRP A 173 10.81 -1.68 -9.02
C TRP A 173 10.24 -2.31 -10.29
N LEU A 174 10.97 -3.26 -10.87
CA LEU A 174 10.41 -4.24 -11.78
C LEU A 174 9.63 -5.25 -10.95
N GLY A 175 8.31 -5.17 -11.00
CA GLY A 175 7.41 -6.14 -10.38
C GLY A 175 7.12 -7.29 -11.32
N ILE A 176 7.22 -8.52 -10.84
CA ILE A 176 7.07 -9.75 -11.62
C ILE A 176 6.06 -10.64 -10.92
N LEU A 177 4.98 -11.02 -11.60
CA LEU A 177 4.06 -12.08 -11.16
C LEU A 177 4.37 -13.35 -11.95
N ALA A 178 4.62 -14.45 -11.25
CA ALA A 178 4.95 -15.72 -11.88
C ALA A 178 4.09 -16.87 -11.34
N GLU A 179 3.75 -17.80 -12.23
CA GLU A 179 3.09 -19.06 -11.89
C GLU A 179 4.14 -20.05 -11.40
N VAL A 180 4.46 -19.90 -10.12
CA VAL A 180 5.49 -20.70 -9.46
C VAL A 180 5.22 -20.76 -7.96
N GLU A 181 5.47 -21.93 -7.38
CA GLU A 181 5.40 -22.14 -5.95
C GLU A 181 6.39 -21.18 -5.22
N PRO A 182 5.98 -20.55 -4.14
CA PRO A 182 6.88 -19.72 -3.36
C PRO A 182 8.14 -20.46 -2.90
N SER A 183 9.28 -19.81 -3.05
CA SER A 183 10.58 -20.35 -2.62
C SER A 183 10.83 -20.21 -1.12
N MET A 184 9.97 -19.47 -0.43
CA MET A 184 10.01 -19.21 1.00
C MET A 184 8.58 -19.09 1.55
N ASP A 185 8.44 -19.33 2.83
CA ASP A 185 7.18 -19.25 3.58
C ASP A 185 6.82 -17.83 4.04
N GLU A 186 7.80 -16.92 4.06
CA GLU A 186 7.62 -15.51 4.41
C GLU A 186 8.37 -14.60 3.43
N LEU A 187 8.14 -13.29 3.52
CA LEU A 187 8.78 -12.27 2.69
C LEU A 187 10.29 -12.26 2.90
N VAL A 188 11.06 -12.18 1.81
CA VAL A 188 12.52 -12.02 1.85
C VAL A 188 12.93 -10.71 1.20
N TYR A 189 13.46 -9.80 1.99
CA TYR A 189 14.04 -8.53 1.56
C TYR A 189 15.55 -8.70 1.42
N THR A 190 16.06 -8.57 0.21
CA THR A 190 17.49 -8.78 -0.07
C THR A 190 18.18 -7.48 -0.41
N HIS A 191 19.23 -7.13 0.36
CA HIS A 191 20.21 -6.12 -0.02
C HIS A 191 21.35 -6.79 -0.77
N HIS A 192 21.67 -6.30 -1.96
CA HIS A 192 22.73 -6.84 -2.79
C HIS A 192 23.47 -5.71 -3.52
N GLU A 193 24.75 -5.88 -3.86
CA GLU A 193 25.54 -4.88 -4.59
C GLU A 193 24.95 -4.47 -5.94
N ARG A 194 24.20 -5.37 -6.58
CA ARG A 194 23.47 -5.11 -7.85
C ARG A 194 22.08 -4.46 -7.64
N GLY A 195 21.73 -4.12 -6.41
CA GLY A 195 20.44 -3.55 -6.03
C GLY A 195 19.52 -4.53 -5.32
N PHE A 196 18.46 -4.00 -4.78
CA PHE A 196 17.45 -4.70 -3.99
C PHE A 196 16.70 -5.80 -4.77
N ALA A 197 16.29 -6.86 -4.07
CA ALA A 197 15.30 -7.81 -4.51
C ALA A 197 14.33 -8.16 -3.38
N LEU A 198 13.07 -8.48 -3.74
CA LEU A 198 12.07 -8.94 -2.79
C LEU A 198 11.38 -10.19 -3.33
N LEU A 199 11.32 -11.23 -2.49
CA LEU A 199 10.52 -12.41 -2.72
C LEU A 199 9.24 -12.28 -1.89
N SER A 200 8.09 -12.43 -2.54
CA SER A 200 6.78 -12.33 -1.89
C SER A 200 5.85 -13.41 -2.45
N LEU A 201 4.90 -13.81 -1.63
CA LEU A 201 3.90 -14.82 -1.95
C LEU A 201 2.60 -14.17 -2.41
N ARG A 202 1.78 -14.92 -3.17
CA ARG A 202 0.40 -14.53 -3.49
C ARG A 202 -0.58 -15.65 -3.20
N SER A 203 -0.19 -16.88 -3.55
CA SER A 203 -0.91 -18.11 -3.26
C SER A 203 0.09 -19.28 -3.25
N PRO A 204 -0.33 -20.50 -2.95
CA PRO A 204 0.56 -21.68 -3.06
C PRO A 204 1.17 -21.91 -4.46
N GLN A 205 0.56 -21.33 -5.50
CA GLN A 205 1.01 -21.50 -6.89
C GLN A 205 1.48 -20.20 -7.55
N LEU A 206 1.38 -19.06 -6.84
CA LEU A 206 1.74 -17.75 -7.39
C LEU A 206 2.73 -17.03 -6.49
N SER A 207 3.82 -16.58 -7.09
CA SER A 207 4.82 -15.75 -6.44
C SER A 207 4.91 -14.38 -7.08
N ARG A 208 5.20 -13.37 -6.25
CA ARG A 208 5.47 -12.01 -6.68
C ARG A 208 6.90 -11.63 -6.32
N TYR A 209 7.65 -11.22 -7.31
CA TYR A 209 9.03 -10.78 -7.13
C TYR A 209 9.17 -9.31 -7.49
N TYR A 210 10.20 -8.67 -6.92
CA TYR A 210 10.57 -7.31 -7.27
C TYR A 210 12.08 -7.21 -7.39
N LEU A 211 12.53 -6.48 -8.41
CA LEU A 211 13.93 -6.12 -8.61
C LEU A 211 14.05 -4.61 -8.68
N GLN A 212 15.01 -4.05 -7.96
CA GLN A 212 15.40 -2.66 -8.17
C GLN A 212 15.98 -2.50 -9.59
N VAL A 213 15.47 -1.51 -10.30
CA VAL A 213 15.89 -1.10 -11.65
C VAL A 213 16.01 0.42 -11.73
N ALA A 214 16.59 0.98 -12.78
CA ALA A 214 16.53 2.41 -13.03
C ALA A 214 15.06 2.86 -13.15
N HIS A 215 14.76 4.14 -12.83
CA HIS A 215 13.38 4.64 -12.82
C HIS A 215 12.75 4.71 -14.22
N ASP A 216 13.59 4.81 -15.26
CA ASP A 216 13.26 4.91 -16.68
C ASP A 216 13.54 3.61 -17.44
N GLU A 217 13.77 2.49 -16.74
CA GLU A 217 14.01 1.18 -17.34
C GLU A 217 12.81 0.72 -18.16
N ASP A 218 13.05 0.28 -19.41
CA ASP A 218 12.00 -0.31 -20.24
C ASP A 218 11.77 -1.77 -19.87
N VAL A 219 10.52 -2.13 -19.61
CA VAL A 219 10.13 -3.50 -19.30
C VAL A 219 10.44 -4.47 -20.45
N ALA A 220 10.50 -3.99 -21.68
CA ALA A 220 10.87 -4.77 -22.86
C ALA A 220 12.32 -5.29 -22.81
N ASP A 221 13.19 -4.60 -22.10
CA ASP A 221 14.59 -5.01 -21.91
C ASP A 221 14.76 -6.14 -20.88
N TRP A 222 13.65 -6.59 -20.30
CA TRP A 222 13.63 -7.65 -19.27
C TRP A 222 12.92 -8.91 -19.75
N PRO A 223 13.53 -9.70 -20.67
CA PRO A 223 13.02 -11.03 -20.99
C PRO A 223 13.09 -11.94 -19.75
N ASP A 224 12.23 -12.94 -19.69
CA ASP A 224 12.07 -13.81 -18.52
C ASP A 224 13.39 -14.44 -18.05
N GLY A 225 14.26 -14.85 -18.99
CA GLY A 225 15.58 -15.37 -18.66
C GLY A 225 16.45 -14.36 -17.87
N ARG A 226 16.47 -13.08 -18.27
CA ARG A 226 17.18 -12.02 -17.56
C ARG A 226 16.60 -11.80 -16.15
N ILE A 227 15.28 -11.86 -16.03
CA ILE A 227 14.58 -11.72 -14.74
C ILE A 227 15.05 -12.80 -13.77
N TRP A 228 14.98 -14.06 -14.19
CA TRP A 228 15.37 -15.19 -13.36
C TRP A 228 16.85 -15.19 -13.02
N ASP A 229 17.71 -14.81 -13.95
CA ASP A 229 19.14 -14.68 -13.72
C ASP A 229 19.47 -13.61 -12.68
N GLU A 230 18.83 -12.44 -12.75
CA GLU A 230 19.03 -11.39 -11.75
C GLU A 230 18.45 -11.76 -10.39
N LEU A 231 17.29 -12.39 -10.34
CA LEU A 231 16.72 -12.89 -9.08
C LEU A 231 17.65 -13.93 -8.45
N ARG A 232 18.12 -14.93 -9.19
CA ARG A 232 19.08 -15.94 -8.67
C ARG A 232 20.35 -15.30 -8.13
N ARG A 233 20.91 -14.32 -8.85
CA ARG A 233 22.14 -13.62 -8.41
C ARG A 233 21.93 -12.82 -7.14
N ARG A 234 20.85 -12.02 -7.09
CA ARG A 234 20.61 -11.13 -5.94
C ARG A 234 20.14 -11.88 -4.70
N THR A 235 19.51 -13.03 -4.85
CA THR A 235 19.01 -13.84 -3.73
C THR A 235 19.83 -15.11 -3.48
N ALA A 236 21.03 -15.20 -4.06
CA ALA A 236 21.93 -16.34 -3.88
C ALA A 236 22.18 -16.62 -2.40
N LEU A 237 22.06 -17.89 -2.01
CA LEU A 237 22.30 -18.37 -0.66
C LEU A 237 22.74 -19.83 -0.71
N ASP A 238 23.79 -20.20 0.02
CA ASP A 238 24.30 -21.56 0.05
C ASP A 238 23.22 -22.55 0.55
N GLY A 239 23.03 -23.64 -0.20
CA GLY A 239 22.05 -24.69 0.13
C GLY A 239 20.59 -24.32 -0.13
N TRP A 240 20.31 -23.17 -0.74
CA TRP A 240 18.95 -22.75 -1.11
C TRP A 240 18.82 -22.48 -2.62
N THR A 241 17.66 -22.75 -3.18
CA THR A 241 17.38 -22.54 -4.61
C THR A 241 16.10 -21.75 -4.81
N LEU A 242 16.16 -20.74 -5.65
CA LEU A 242 14.99 -20.00 -6.09
C LEU A 242 14.18 -20.86 -7.09
N HIS A 243 12.88 -21.01 -6.85
CA HIS A 243 11.97 -21.61 -7.81
C HIS A 243 11.69 -20.61 -8.93
N ASP A 244 11.66 -21.08 -10.16
CA ASP A 244 11.30 -20.30 -11.34
C ASP A 244 10.15 -20.95 -12.10
N GLY A 245 9.48 -20.18 -12.95
CA GLY A 245 8.33 -20.62 -13.72
C GLY A 245 7.87 -19.55 -14.73
N PRO A 246 6.73 -19.77 -15.40
CA PRO A 246 6.19 -18.80 -16.35
C PRO A 246 5.92 -17.43 -15.72
N VAL A 247 6.43 -16.37 -16.34
CA VAL A 247 6.10 -14.98 -15.96
C VAL A 247 4.74 -14.63 -16.58
N LEU A 248 3.77 -14.32 -15.72
CA LEU A 248 2.41 -13.97 -16.13
C LEU A 248 2.26 -12.47 -16.40
N GLU A 249 2.93 -11.64 -15.57
CA GLU A 249 2.86 -10.20 -15.66
C GLU A 249 4.17 -9.59 -15.19
N LYS A 250 4.58 -8.50 -15.83
CA LYS A 250 5.72 -7.69 -15.39
C LYS A 250 5.50 -6.22 -15.72
N GLY A 251 6.06 -5.33 -14.90
CA GLY A 251 5.97 -3.89 -15.11
C GLY A 251 6.89 -3.11 -14.20
N VAL A 252 7.37 -1.97 -14.67
CA VAL A 252 8.19 -1.06 -13.86
C VAL A 252 7.32 -0.02 -13.19
N THR A 253 7.56 0.20 -11.90
CA THR A 253 6.89 1.23 -11.09
C THR A 253 7.95 2.10 -10.45
N GLY A 254 7.92 3.40 -10.76
CA GLY A 254 8.77 4.40 -10.09
C GLY A 254 8.39 4.53 -8.62
N MET A 255 9.36 4.92 -7.81
CA MET A 255 9.15 5.16 -6.39
C MET A 255 9.02 6.64 -6.08
N ARG A 256 8.08 6.95 -5.19
CA ARG A 256 7.77 8.31 -4.78
C ARG A 256 7.33 8.34 -3.33
N SER A 257 7.70 9.40 -2.61
CA SER A 257 7.04 9.87 -1.40
C SER A 257 6.24 11.12 -1.74
N PHE A 258 5.02 11.20 -1.23
CA PHE A 258 4.16 12.36 -1.40
C PHE A 258 3.24 12.52 -0.20
N VAL A 259 3.12 13.72 0.34
CA VAL A 259 2.19 14.06 1.42
C VAL A 259 1.54 15.41 1.15
N ALA A 260 0.21 15.43 1.11
CA ALA A 260 -0.60 16.63 1.08
C ALA A 260 -1.09 16.98 2.50
N SER A 261 -0.95 18.22 2.93
CA SER A 261 -1.38 18.67 4.25
C SER A 261 -1.86 20.14 4.20
N PRO A 262 -3.05 20.44 4.77
CA PRO A 262 -4.01 19.52 5.38
C PRO A 262 -4.65 18.54 4.39
N MET A 263 -5.18 17.42 4.89
CA MET A 263 -5.90 16.41 4.08
C MET A 263 -7.40 16.72 3.97
N GLN A 264 -7.79 17.97 4.19
CA GLN A 264 -9.19 18.40 4.14
C GLN A 264 -9.30 19.87 3.78
N HIS A 265 -10.41 20.23 3.11
CA HIS A 265 -10.80 21.61 2.83
C HIS A 265 -12.31 21.67 2.63
N GLY A 266 -12.99 22.62 3.33
CA GLY A 266 -14.44 22.70 3.30
C GLY A 266 -15.09 21.36 3.67
N ARG A 267 -15.93 20.84 2.76
CA ARG A 267 -16.59 19.55 2.92
C ARG A 267 -15.81 18.36 2.33
N LEU A 268 -14.63 18.60 1.74
CA LEU A 268 -13.79 17.58 1.10
C LEU A 268 -12.72 17.06 2.06
N TYR A 269 -12.62 15.73 2.16
CA TYR A 269 -11.63 14.97 2.91
C TYR A 269 -10.89 14.02 1.97
N LEU A 270 -9.55 14.10 1.93
CA LEU A 270 -8.70 13.25 1.10
C LEU A 270 -8.27 12.01 1.87
N ALA A 271 -8.27 10.85 1.23
CA ALA A 271 -7.80 9.60 1.82
C ALA A 271 -6.99 8.75 0.83
N GLY A 272 -6.04 7.98 1.34
CA GLY A 272 -5.17 7.12 0.55
C GLY A 272 -4.29 7.91 -0.43
N ASP A 273 -4.07 7.36 -1.63
CA ASP A 273 -3.17 7.95 -2.63
C ASP A 273 -3.59 9.36 -3.09
N ALA A 274 -4.82 9.79 -2.84
CA ALA A 274 -5.23 11.18 -3.06
C ALA A 274 -4.50 12.17 -2.13
N ALA A 275 -4.13 11.72 -0.93
CA ALA A 275 -3.48 12.50 0.10
C ALA A 275 -2.00 12.18 0.29
N HIS A 276 -1.58 10.94 0.12
CA HIS A 276 -0.21 10.51 0.39
C HIS A 276 0.20 9.28 -0.42
N ILE A 277 1.47 9.19 -0.75
CA ILE A 277 2.13 8.01 -1.32
C ILE A 277 3.40 7.76 -0.52
N VAL A 278 3.62 6.52 -0.12
CA VAL A 278 4.82 6.07 0.58
C VAL A 278 5.60 5.07 -0.27
N PRO A 279 6.93 4.99 -0.14
CA PRO A 279 7.69 3.93 -0.80
C PRO A 279 7.16 2.55 -0.43
N PRO A 280 6.98 1.63 -1.39
CA PRO A 280 6.34 0.34 -1.15
C PRO A 280 7.17 -0.60 -0.25
N THR A 281 8.44 -0.30 0.01
CA THR A 281 9.35 -1.12 0.83
C THR A 281 8.81 -1.37 2.24
N GLY A 282 8.11 -0.40 2.83
CA GLY A 282 7.48 -0.54 4.15
C GLY A 282 6.12 -1.23 4.13
N ALA A 283 5.55 -1.53 2.96
CA ALA A 283 4.20 -2.09 2.80
C ALA A 283 3.09 -1.26 3.48
N LYS A 284 3.18 0.09 3.44
CA LYS A 284 2.30 0.99 4.20
C LYS A 284 1.13 1.59 3.42
N GLY A 285 1.17 1.69 2.10
CA GLY A 285 0.19 2.43 1.31
C GLY A 285 -1.26 1.99 1.53
N LEU A 286 -1.56 0.70 1.36
CA LEU A 286 -2.89 0.15 1.63
C LEU A 286 -3.30 0.35 3.10
N ASN A 287 -2.40 0.07 4.01
CA ASN A 287 -2.65 0.13 5.45
C ASN A 287 -2.95 1.56 5.93
N LEU A 288 -2.27 2.56 5.38
CA LEU A 288 -2.58 3.97 5.61
C LEU A 288 -3.96 4.34 5.07
N ALA A 289 -4.27 3.94 3.83
CA ALA A 289 -5.56 4.24 3.20
C ALA A 289 -6.75 3.68 4.00
N LEU A 290 -6.65 2.45 4.50
CA LEU A 290 -7.70 1.83 5.33
C LEU A 290 -7.85 2.55 6.67
N ALA A 291 -6.76 2.96 7.28
CA ALA A 291 -6.81 3.66 8.54
C ALA A 291 -7.26 5.12 8.39
N ASP A 292 -6.99 5.81 7.25
CA ASP A 292 -7.56 7.14 6.97
C ASP A 292 -9.09 7.06 6.96
N VAL A 293 -9.63 6.10 6.20
CA VAL A 293 -11.10 5.99 6.08
C VAL A 293 -11.77 5.50 7.34
N ARG A 294 -11.06 4.77 8.19
CA ARG A 294 -11.52 4.46 9.55
C ARG A 294 -11.68 5.73 10.37
N LEU A 295 -10.64 6.58 10.43
CA LEU A 295 -10.69 7.86 11.14
C LEU A 295 -11.76 8.80 10.57
N LEU A 296 -11.91 8.83 9.25
CA LEU A 296 -12.94 9.62 8.59
C LEU A 296 -14.35 9.14 8.99
N ALA A 297 -14.60 7.84 8.94
CA ALA A 297 -15.87 7.26 9.36
C ALA A 297 -16.17 7.51 10.85
N GLU A 298 -15.17 7.32 11.72
CA GLU A 298 -15.28 7.62 13.15
C GLU A 298 -15.63 9.10 13.39
N GLY A 299 -14.97 10.01 12.67
CA GLY A 299 -15.24 11.45 12.77
C GLY A 299 -16.63 11.84 12.28
N ILE A 300 -17.15 11.16 11.24
CA ILE A 300 -18.51 11.37 10.72
C ILE A 300 -19.56 10.87 11.72
N VAL A 301 -19.34 9.69 12.30
CA VAL A 301 -20.32 9.03 13.19
C VAL A 301 -20.34 9.67 14.59
N ASN A 302 -19.17 9.97 15.14
CA ASN A 302 -19.01 10.37 16.54
C ASN A 302 -18.74 11.86 16.71
N GLY A 303 -18.55 12.61 15.61
CA GLY A 303 -18.00 13.96 15.63
C GLY A 303 -16.46 13.95 15.70
N GLY A 304 -15.84 15.10 15.42
CA GLY A 304 -14.37 15.24 15.47
C GLY A 304 -13.71 15.30 14.09
N LEU A 305 -14.47 15.52 13.04
CA LEU A 305 -13.94 15.69 11.67
C LEU A 305 -12.88 16.80 11.58
N GLU A 306 -12.93 17.82 12.45
CA GLU A 306 -11.94 18.87 12.55
C GLU A 306 -10.54 18.36 12.94
N HIS A 307 -10.45 17.16 13.52
CA HIS A 307 -9.19 16.53 13.90
C HIS A 307 -8.64 15.59 12.84
N TYR A 308 -9.45 15.21 11.84
CA TYR A 308 -9.12 14.21 10.82
C TYR A 308 -7.73 14.43 10.19
N SER A 309 -7.51 15.61 9.61
CA SER A 309 -6.25 15.90 8.92
C SER A 309 -5.05 15.83 9.85
N ARG A 310 -5.15 16.38 11.06
CA ARG A 310 -4.06 16.35 12.04
C ARG A 310 -3.65 14.91 12.37
N ASP A 311 -4.64 14.06 12.62
CA ASP A 311 -4.39 12.71 13.11
C ASP A 311 -3.92 11.77 11.97
N CYS A 312 -4.44 11.96 10.76
CA CYS A 312 -3.93 11.27 9.56
C CYS A 312 -2.51 11.69 9.22
N VAL A 313 -2.21 12.99 9.12
CA VAL A 313 -0.89 13.50 8.73
C VAL A 313 0.20 13.04 9.71
N ARG A 314 -0.08 13.03 11.01
CA ARG A 314 0.86 12.52 12.02
C ARG A 314 1.24 11.07 11.76
N ARG A 315 0.28 10.24 11.40
CA ARG A 315 0.49 8.83 11.08
C ARG A 315 1.22 8.65 9.76
N VAL A 316 0.82 9.42 8.74
CA VAL A 316 1.46 9.39 7.42
C VAL A 316 2.95 9.67 7.54
N TRP A 317 3.37 10.70 8.27
CA TRP A 317 4.78 11.01 8.46
C TRP A 317 5.56 9.91 9.17
N ARG A 318 4.93 9.19 10.09
CA ARG A 318 5.56 8.03 10.72
C ARG A 318 5.77 6.89 9.73
N ALA A 319 4.77 6.59 8.90
CA ALA A 319 4.86 5.58 7.87
C ALA A 319 5.84 5.97 6.76
N GLU A 320 5.91 7.26 6.39
CA GLU A 320 6.92 7.80 5.49
C GLU A 320 8.33 7.61 6.03
N HIS A 321 8.56 7.95 7.30
CA HIS A 321 9.86 7.75 7.94
C HIS A 321 10.27 6.29 7.91
N PHE A 322 9.38 5.38 8.29
CA PHE A 322 9.66 3.94 8.25
C PHE A 322 9.92 3.43 6.84
N SER A 323 9.07 3.79 5.87
CA SER A 323 9.23 3.36 4.48
C SER A 323 10.51 3.93 3.85
N TRP A 324 10.84 5.18 4.13
CA TRP A 324 12.09 5.80 3.73
C TRP A 324 13.31 5.08 4.36
N TRP A 325 13.26 4.79 5.64
CA TRP A 325 14.33 4.09 6.35
C TRP A 325 14.58 2.69 5.78
N MET A 326 13.52 1.89 5.58
CA MET A 326 13.61 0.59 4.92
C MET A 326 14.17 0.70 3.50
N THR A 327 13.72 1.70 2.75
CA THR A 327 14.18 1.95 1.39
C THR A 327 15.68 2.30 1.39
N SER A 328 16.11 3.20 2.25
CA SER A 328 17.51 3.65 2.35
C SER A 328 18.44 2.53 2.81
N MET A 329 17.98 1.64 3.67
CA MET A 329 18.76 0.51 4.17
C MET A 329 18.95 -0.61 3.13
N LEU A 330 17.93 -0.81 2.24
CA LEU A 330 17.88 -1.99 1.38
C LEU A 330 18.26 -1.71 -0.09
N HIS A 331 18.09 -0.47 -0.56
CA HIS A 331 18.32 -0.14 -1.97
C HIS A 331 19.68 0.51 -2.19
N ARG A 332 20.21 0.30 -3.40
CA ARG A 332 21.38 1.03 -3.90
C ARG A 332 20.93 2.33 -4.53
N LEU A 333 21.52 3.44 -4.08
CA LEU A 333 21.28 4.74 -4.69
C LEU A 333 22.36 5.03 -5.74
N PRO A 334 22.01 5.70 -6.85
CA PRO A 334 23.01 6.19 -7.78
C PRO A 334 23.97 7.16 -7.08
N GLY A 335 25.27 6.87 -7.14
CA GLY A 335 26.29 7.67 -6.47
C GLY A 335 26.70 7.16 -5.10
N ASP A 336 26.09 6.09 -4.57
CA ASP A 336 26.54 5.44 -3.35
C ASP A 336 28.02 5.07 -3.46
N ASP A 337 28.81 5.56 -2.52
CA ASP A 337 30.23 5.26 -2.39
C ASP A 337 30.45 4.07 -1.43
N PRO A 338 31.68 3.60 -1.24
CA PRO A 338 31.99 2.51 -0.29
C PRO A 338 31.58 2.82 1.16
N PHE A 339 31.55 4.09 1.56
CA PHE A 339 31.14 4.50 2.89
C PHE A 339 29.63 4.32 3.09
N ASP A 340 28.82 4.72 2.10
CA ASP A 340 27.37 4.53 2.12
C ASP A 340 27.00 3.05 2.23
N LEU A 341 27.72 2.19 1.49
CA LEU A 341 27.52 0.75 1.54
C LEU A 341 27.81 0.15 2.92
N GLU A 342 28.89 0.59 3.56
CA GLU A 342 29.22 0.11 4.90
C GLU A 342 28.22 0.62 5.95
N LEU A 343 27.65 1.81 5.78
CA LEU A 343 26.55 2.30 6.61
C LEU A 343 25.29 1.43 6.46
N GLN A 344 24.92 1.08 5.22
CA GLN A 344 23.78 0.19 4.95
C GLN A 344 23.99 -1.19 5.59
N ARG A 345 25.15 -1.81 5.36
CA ARG A 345 25.51 -3.10 5.98
C ARG A 345 25.53 -3.04 7.50
N THR A 346 26.09 -1.97 8.06
CA THR A 346 26.12 -1.76 9.51
C THR A 346 24.69 -1.64 10.08
N GLN A 347 23.80 -0.93 9.39
CA GLN A 347 22.40 -0.82 9.80
C GLN A 347 21.68 -2.18 9.72
N LEU A 348 21.90 -2.96 8.66
CA LEU A 348 21.34 -4.31 8.52
C LEU A 348 21.84 -5.23 9.64
N ARG A 349 23.16 -5.23 9.92
CA ARG A 349 23.73 -6.01 11.03
C ARG A 349 23.15 -5.58 12.38
N TYR A 350 22.98 -4.26 12.61
CA TYR A 350 22.37 -3.77 13.84
C TYR A 350 20.94 -4.28 14.02
N VAL A 351 20.13 -4.19 12.99
CA VAL A 351 18.72 -4.65 13.03
C VAL A 351 18.62 -6.16 13.23
N THR A 352 19.57 -6.95 12.68
CA THR A 352 19.51 -8.42 12.78
C THR A 352 20.18 -8.99 14.01
N THR A 353 20.97 -8.20 14.76
CA THR A 353 21.70 -8.66 15.95
C THR A 353 21.25 -8.03 17.26
N SER A 354 20.50 -6.92 17.22
CA SER A 354 19.95 -6.23 18.38
C SER A 354 18.45 -6.46 18.48
N GLU A 355 17.97 -7.09 19.55
CA GLU A 355 16.55 -7.32 19.81
C GLU A 355 15.76 -5.99 19.86
N VAL A 356 16.34 -4.93 20.42
CA VAL A 356 15.72 -3.61 20.47
C VAL A 356 15.55 -3.02 19.07
N ALA A 357 16.56 -3.14 18.21
CA ALA A 357 16.50 -2.64 16.84
C ALA A 357 15.53 -3.48 15.98
N ALA A 358 15.55 -4.80 16.12
CA ALA A 358 14.59 -5.72 15.51
C ALA A 358 13.17 -5.41 15.98
N GLY A 359 12.96 -5.15 17.28
CA GLY A 359 11.68 -4.74 17.85
C GLY A 359 11.16 -3.45 17.24
N SER A 360 12.02 -2.44 17.08
CA SER A 360 11.65 -1.18 16.42
C SER A 360 11.21 -1.38 14.96
N LEU A 361 11.92 -2.24 14.21
CA LEU A 361 11.50 -2.61 12.86
C LEU A 361 10.15 -3.32 12.89
N ALA A 362 10.02 -4.33 13.75
CA ALA A 362 8.83 -5.15 13.87
C ALA A 362 7.59 -4.33 14.22
N GLU A 363 7.66 -3.45 15.21
CA GLU A 363 6.58 -2.55 15.59
C GLU A 363 6.08 -1.69 14.43
N ASN A 364 7.02 -1.07 13.70
CA ASN A 364 6.66 -0.26 12.54
C ASN A 364 6.11 -1.11 11.40
N TYR A 365 6.60 -2.36 11.25
CA TYR A 365 6.17 -3.25 10.16
C TYR A 365 4.75 -3.77 10.37
N VAL A 366 4.39 -4.21 11.58
CA VAL A 366 3.05 -4.72 11.89
C VAL A 366 2.00 -3.62 12.10
N GLY A 367 2.41 -2.37 12.11
CA GLY A 367 1.56 -1.20 12.38
C GLY A 367 1.40 -0.94 13.86
N LEU A 368 1.77 0.26 14.26
CA LEU A 368 1.63 0.72 15.65
C LEU A 368 0.24 1.27 15.91
N ASP A 369 -0.15 1.14 17.18
CA ASP A 369 -1.33 1.82 17.68
C ASP A 369 -1.13 3.33 17.57
N LEU A 370 -2.12 3.98 17.01
CA LEU A 370 -2.18 5.42 16.98
C LEU A 370 -2.81 5.89 18.29
N VAL A 371 -2.03 6.59 19.04
CA VAL A 371 -2.52 7.40 20.15
C VAL A 371 -2.64 8.84 19.65
#